data_f3dd2bf86d44783de6704a0ac9eddc48
#
_entry.id   f3dd2bf86d44783de6704a0ac9eddc48
#
_cell.length_a   1.000
_cell.length_b   1.000
_cell.length_c   1.000
_cell.angle_alpha   90.00
_cell.angle_beta   90.00
_cell.angle_gamma   90.00
#
_symmetry.space_group_name_H-M   'P 1'
#
loop_
_entity.id
_entity.type
_entity.pdbx_description
1 polymer ?
#
loop_
_entity_poly.entity_id
_entity_poly.type
_entity_poly.pdbx_seq_one_letter_code
_entity_poly.pdbx_strand_id
1 'polypeptide(L)'
;MRRTTIGPLILVIVVGLTPAAQSAQSQQIMPLDPVPAAYADKHMPAGWWTDPKVITEGKDIYFGNAHPLVACHSCHGQDGQPVASGGGLRDQKNTSRFSDSYWYWRVAEGIPKTPMVPWKALLSEEQIWKVIAFIHTFSHEGKPSQHSDYRPETRPKKIIVKDPAPMVLVPAGEFTMGSNEGRDDEKPVRRIYLDAYYIDRYEVTIGQYGEFLEANSFDPPPSWTTMAQPSYENRPVVNVDWKDANNYCKWAGKRLPTEAEWEKAARGTDGRIYPWGNDPADPLRANFGKDRATWNNHEALVPVGLLKAGKSPYGVYDLAGNVWEWVNDWYDPDYYAASPSRNPQGPSSGKFKVIRGGSWDLAPENLRSARRDLNIPSTTDYDSPAYRNFNSGFRCAKNR
;
A
#
# COMPACT_ATOMS: atom_id res chain seq x y z
N MET A 1 -28.56 -35.08 80.17
CA MET A 1 -27.43 -35.13 79.23
C MET A 1 -27.95 -35.55 77.84
N ARG A 2 -28.21 -34.61 76.97
CA ARG A 2 -28.63 -34.89 75.57
C ARG A 2 -27.50 -34.44 74.67
N ARG A 3 -26.90 -35.34 73.95
CA ARG A 3 -25.88 -35.08 72.93
C ARG A 3 -26.62 -34.76 71.61
N THR A 4 -26.43 -33.58 71.11
CA THR A 4 -26.89 -33.17 69.78
C THR A 4 -25.75 -33.43 68.79
N THR A 5 -25.96 -34.29 67.85
CA THR A 5 -25.12 -34.58 66.70
C THR A 5 -25.37 -33.57 65.59
N ILE A 6 -24.37 -32.82 65.21
CA ILE A 6 -24.41 -31.91 64.05
C ILE A 6 -23.88 -32.70 62.84
N GLY A 7 -24.73 -32.90 61.85
CA GLY A 7 -24.37 -33.51 60.57
C GLY A 7 -23.70 -32.47 59.63
N PRO A 8 -22.82 -32.89 58.72
CA PRO A 8 -22.11 -31.96 57.83
C PRO A 8 -23.03 -31.45 56.73
N LEU A 9 -23.00 -30.14 56.58
CA LEU A 9 -23.65 -29.40 55.49
C LEU A 9 -22.83 -29.58 54.21
N ILE A 10 -23.32 -30.29 53.22
CA ILE A 10 -22.71 -30.41 51.90
C ILE A 10 -23.04 -29.15 51.10
N LEU A 11 -22.05 -28.28 50.90
CA LEU A 11 -22.14 -27.12 50.02
C LEU A 11 -21.97 -27.58 48.58
N VAL A 12 -23.06 -27.64 47.82
CA VAL A 12 -23.03 -27.88 46.36
C VAL A 12 -22.66 -26.57 45.69
N ILE A 13 -21.41 -26.45 45.24
CA ILE A 13 -20.99 -25.36 44.39
C ILE A 13 -21.47 -25.69 42.97
N VAL A 14 -22.51 -24.99 42.50
CA VAL A 14 -22.90 -24.97 41.10
C VAL A 14 -21.94 -24.05 40.36
N VAL A 15 -20.96 -24.64 39.71
CA VAL A 15 -20.10 -23.92 38.77
C VAL A 15 -20.91 -23.63 37.51
N GLY A 16 -21.42 -22.42 37.40
CA GLY A 16 -22.04 -21.95 36.19
C GLY A 16 -21.00 -21.89 35.07
N LEU A 17 -21.08 -22.79 34.11
CA LEU A 17 -20.38 -22.73 32.85
C LEU A 17 -20.96 -21.54 32.06
N THR A 18 -20.27 -20.39 32.10
CA THR A 18 -20.48 -19.34 31.12
C THR A 18 -20.03 -19.88 29.75
N PRO A 19 -20.82 -19.74 28.68
CA PRO A 19 -20.33 -20.08 27.36
C PRO A 19 -19.15 -19.16 27.04
N ALA A 20 -17.97 -19.77 26.83
CA ALA A 20 -16.81 -19.08 26.32
C ALA A 20 -17.23 -18.42 25.00
N ALA A 21 -17.20 -17.10 24.97
CA ALA A 21 -17.28 -16.34 23.74
C ALA A 21 -16.12 -16.83 22.87
N GLN A 22 -16.42 -17.62 21.84
CA GLN A 22 -15.49 -17.89 20.76
C GLN A 22 -15.18 -16.53 20.14
N SER A 23 -14.00 -15.99 20.48
CA SER A 23 -13.42 -14.89 19.74
C SER A 23 -13.33 -15.34 18.29
N ALA A 24 -14.08 -14.67 17.42
CA ALA A 24 -13.88 -14.77 15.99
C ALA A 24 -12.44 -14.31 15.72
N GLN A 25 -11.53 -15.28 15.63
CA GLN A 25 -10.21 -15.02 15.08
C GLN A 25 -10.46 -14.50 13.66
N SER A 26 -10.19 -13.23 13.45
CA SER A 26 -10.06 -12.67 12.10
C SER A 26 -9.09 -13.56 11.36
N GLN A 27 -9.58 -14.36 10.40
CA GLN A 27 -8.72 -15.15 9.53
C GLN A 27 -7.82 -14.17 8.81
N GLN A 28 -6.56 -14.17 9.19
CA GLN A 28 -5.52 -13.41 8.55
C GLN A 28 -5.47 -13.85 7.09
N ILE A 29 -5.87 -12.96 6.17
CA ILE A 29 -5.89 -13.24 4.74
C ILE A 29 -4.44 -13.37 4.30
N MET A 30 -3.98 -14.60 4.07
CA MET A 30 -2.62 -14.88 3.63
C MET A 30 -2.36 -14.20 2.28
N PRO A 31 -1.17 -13.61 2.07
CA PRO A 31 -0.79 -13.11 0.76
C PRO A 31 -0.82 -14.24 -0.26
N LEU A 32 -1.25 -13.93 -1.49
CA LEU A 32 -1.25 -14.89 -2.58
C LEU A 32 0.19 -15.07 -3.06
N ASP A 33 0.60 -16.33 -3.26
CA ASP A 33 1.86 -16.59 -3.95
C ASP A 33 1.79 -16.05 -5.39
N PRO A 34 2.88 -15.50 -5.92
CA PRO A 34 2.91 -15.04 -7.31
C PRO A 34 2.71 -16.21 -8.28
N VAL A 35 1.87 -15.99 -9.29
CA VAL A 35 1.66 -16.99 -10.34
C VAL A 35 2.95 -17.18 -11.12
N PRO A 36 3.48 -18.44 -11.25
CA PRO A 36 4.67 -18.67 -12.04
C PRO A 36 4.49 -18.27 -13.51
N ALA A 37 5.55 -17.81 -14.16
CA ALA A 37 5.52 -17.33 -15.55
C ALA A 37 4.88 -18.35 -16.54
N ALA A 38 5.06 -19.66 -16.29
CA ALA A 38 4.44 -20.72 -17.09
C ALA A 38 2.90 -20.73 -17.06
N TYR A 39 2.29 -20.04 -16.11
CA TYR A 39 0.84 -19.95 -15.93
C TYR A 39 0.29 -18.53 -16.07
N ALA A 40 1.14 -17.52 -16.24
CA ALA A 40 0.76 -16.11 -16.23
C ALA A 40 -0.28 -15.74 -17.32
N ASP A 41 -0.25 -16.43 -18.45
CA ASP A 41 -1.15 -16.18 -19.58
C ASP A 41 -2.28 -17.23 -19.69
N LYS A 42 -2.57 -17.95 -18.61
CA LYS A 42 -3.68 -18.91 -18.59
C LYS A 42 -4.99 -18.21 -18.25
N HIS A 43 -5.93 -18.24 -19.18
CA HIS A 43 -7.25 -17.63 -19.04
C HIS A 43 -8.36 -18.60 -19.36
N MET A 44 -9.49 -18.47 -18.66
CA MET A 44 -10.71 -19.20 -18.95
C MET A 44 -11.18 -18.87 -20.38
N PRO A 45 -11.52 -19.84 -21.22
CA PRO A 45 -12.11 -19.56 -22.52
C PRO A 45 -13.34 -18.66 -22.41
N ALA A 46 -13.50 -17.73 -23.35
CA ALA A 46 -14.58 -16.74 -23.35
C ALA A 46 -15.95 -17.42 -23.26
N GLY A 47 -16.80 -16.92 -22.36
CA GLY A 47 -18.15 -17.43 -22.13
C GLY A 47 -18.26 -18.65 -21.20
N TRP A 48 -17.16 -19.34 -20.88
CA TRP A 48 -17.21 -20.57 -20.08
C TRP A 48 -17.65 -20.36 -18.65
N TRP A 49 -17.44 -19.18 -18.08
CA TRP A 49 -17.88 -18.86 -16.73
C TRP A 49 -19.41 -18.96 -16.53
N THR A 50 -20.17 -18.80 -17.60
CA THR A 50 -21.64 -18.79 -17.55
C THR A 50 -22.30 -19.85 -18.45
N ASP A 51 -21.52 -20.69 -19.15
CA ASP A 51 -22.03 -21.74 -20.01
C ASP A 51 -22.57 -22.92 -19.15
N PRO A 52 -23.87 -23.21 -19.21
CA PRO A 52 -24.49 -24.25 -18.40
C PRO A 52 -23.91 -25.64 -18.67
N LYS A 53 -23.46 -25.92 -19.90
CA LYS A 53 -22.87 -27.20 -20.29
C LYS A 53 -21.49 -27.33 -19.62
N VAL A 54 -20.65 -26.30 -19.71
CA VAL A 54 -19.31 -26.25 -19.09
C VAL A 54 -19.41 -26.43 -17.57
N ILE A 55 -20.35 -25.73 -16.94
CA ILE A 55 -20.59 -25.82 -15.49
C ILE A 55 -21.06 -27.22 -15.10
N THR A 56 -21.95 -27.85 -15.88
CA THR A 56 -22.44 -29.21 -15.62
C THR A 56 -21.31 -30.24 -15.74
N GLU A 57 -20.51 -30.15 -16.78
CA GLU A 57 -19.33 -31.03 -16.97
C GLU A 57 -18.29 -30.79 -15.86
N GLY A 58 -18.09 -29.56 -15.44
CA GLY A 58 -17.23 -29.20 -14.30
C GLY A 58 -17.73 -29.75 -12.97
N LYS A 59 -19.06 -29.77 -12.77
CA LYS A 59 -19.71 -30.42 -11.63
C LYS A 59 -19.41 -31.91 -11.59
N ASP A 60 -19.51 -32.60 -12.72
CA ASP A 60 -19.23 -34.03 -12.80
C ASP A 60 -17.78 -34.35 -12.47
N ILE A 61 -16.84 -33.49 -12.87
CA ILE A 61 -15.43 -33.62 -12.48
C ILE A 61 -15.28 -33.40 -10.97
N TYR A 62 -15.88 -32.34 -10.41
CA TYR A 62 -15.78 -31.99 -9.00
C TYR A 62 -16.24 -33.11 -8.08
N PHE A 63 -17.33 -33.80 -8.45
CA PHE A 63 -17.92 -34.91 -7.67
C PHE A 63 -17.32 -36.28 -7.99
N GLY A 64 -16.35 -36.37 -8.92
CA GLY A 64 -15.73 -37.62 -9.29
C GLY A 64 -16.53 -38.48 -10.28
N ASN A 65 -17.61 -37.96 -10.83
CA ASN A 65 -18.46 -38.70 -11.80
C ASN A 65 -17.72 -38.89 -13.14
N ALA A 66 -16.96 -37.88 -13.56
CA ALA A 66 -16.20 -37.93 -14.81
C ALA A 66 -14.84 -38.61 -14.65
N HIS A 67 -14.24 -38.66 -13.48
CA HIS A 67 -12.96 -39.30 -13.20
C HIS A 67 -12.89 -39.77 -11.74
N PRO A 68 -12.93 -41.10 -11.48
CA PRO A 68 -13.07 -41.64 -10.12
C PRO A 68 -11.96 -41.27 -9.13
N LEU A 69 -10.78 -40.89 -9.61
CA LEU A 69 -9.64 -40.48 -8.78
C LEU A 69 -9.67 -38.98 -8.45
N VAL A 70 -10.57 -38.20 -9.08
CA VAL A 70 -10.71 -36.75 -8.86
C VAL A 70 -12.00 -36.50 -8.05
N ALA A 71 -11.86 -36.28 -6.76
CA ALA A 71 -12.99 -36.08 -5.86
C ALA A 71 -12.78 -34.79 -5.02
N CYS A 72 -12.86 -33.63 -5.64
CA CYS A 72 -12.62 -32.35 -5.00
C CYS A 72 -13.54 -32.11 -3.79
N HIS A 73 -14.79 -32.59 -3.90
CA HIS A 73 -15.82 -32.48 -2.85
C HIS A 73 -15.43 -33.17 -1.54
N SER A 74 -14.53 -34.16 -1.58
CA SER A 74 -14.09 -34.87 -0.37
C SER A 74 -13.38 -33.98 0.65
N CYS A 75 -12.72 -32.94 0.17
CA CYS A 75 -12.02 -31.95 1.01
C CYS A 75 -12.76 -30.60 1.06
N HIS A 76 -13.31 -30.15 -0.08
CA HIS A 76 -13.92 -28.84 -0.23
C HIS A 76 -15.45 -28.83 0.03
N GLY A 77 -16.03 -30.01 0.33
CA GLY A 77 -17.47 -30.15 0.62
C GLY A 77 -18.33 -30.16 -0.63
N GLN A 78 -19.62 -30.52 -0.45
CA GLN A 78 -20.58 -30.60 -1.56
C GLN A 78 -21.01 -29.21 -2.07
N ASP A 79 -20.89 -28.21 -1.24
CA ASP A 79 -21.34 -26.83 -1.46
C ASP A 79 -20.23 -25.80 -1.32
N GLY A 80 -18.96 -26.24 -1.38
CA GLY A 80 -17.78 -25.37 -1.22
C GLY A 80 -17.45 -25.02 0.23
N GLN A 81 -18.14 -25.60 1.22
CA GLN A 81 -17.75 -25.53 2.63
C GLN A 81 -16.76 -26.65 2.95
N PRO A 82 -15.60 -26.37 3.50
CA PRO A 82 -14.60 -27.40 3.77
C PRO A 82 -15.08 -28.40 4.80
N VAL A 83 -14.94 -29.69 4.50
CA VAL A 83 -15.25 -30.80 5.42
C VAL A 83 -14.01 -31.39 6.07
N ALA A 84 -12.84 -31.03 5.57
CA ALA A 84 -11.54 -31.48 6.09
C ALA A 84 -10.53 -30.31 5.98
N SER A 85 -9.30 -30.59 5.59
CA SER A 85 -8.23 -29.58 5.39
C SER A 85 -8.34 -28.76 4.09
N GLY A 86 -9.45 -28.86 3.35
CA GLY A 86 -9.70 -28.06 2.15
C GLY A 86 -10.00 -26.60 2.47
N GLY A 87 -9.58 -25.70 1.59
CA GLY A 87 -9.96 -24.27 1.69
C GLY A 87 -11.43 -24.03 1.36
N GLY A 88 -12.06 -23.05 1.99
CA GLY A 88 -13.44 -22.64 1.71
C GLY A 88 -13.54 -21.98 0.34
N LEU A 89 -14.50 -22.43 -0.48
CA LEU A 89 -14.72 -21.95 -1.84
C LEU A 89 -15.94 -21.01 -1.95
N ARG A 90 -16.67 -20.80 -0.85
CA ARG A 90 -17.89 -19.95 -0.80
C ARG A 90 -17.62 -18.49 -0.49
N ASP A 91 -16.48 -18.19 0.11
CA ASP A 91 -16.16 -16.82 0.51
C ASP A 91 -15.80 -15.98 -0.71
N GLN A 92 -16.79 -15.25 -1.22
CA GLN A 92 -16.61 -14.36 -2.36
C GLN A 92 -15.50 -13.33 -2.14
N LYS A 93 -15.31 -12.82 -0.93
CA LYS A 93 -14.26 -11.86 -0.61
C LYS A 93 -12.86 -12.45 -0.81
N ASN A 94 -12.69 -13.73 -0.53
CA ASN A 94 -11.42 -14.43 -0.74
C ASN A 94 -11.27 -14.91 -2.18
N THR A 95 -12.33 -15.52 -2.75
CA THR A 95 -12.27 -16.12 -4.09
C THR A 95 -12.18 -15.10 -5.21
N SER A 96 -12.75 -13.90 -5.05
CA SER A 96 -12.64 -12.79 -6.02
C SER A 96 -11.21 -12.22 -6.16
N ARG A 97 -10.32 -12.54 -5.25
CA ARG A 97 -8.91 -12.13 -5.32
C ARG A 97 -8.07 -12.98 -6.28
N PHE A 98 -8.58 -14.13 -6.67
CA PHE A 98 -7.83 -15.07 -7.51
C PHE A 98 -8.05 -14.75 -8.99
N SER A 99 -6.96 -14.46 -9.71
CA SER A 99 -7.00 -14.37 -11.17
C SER A 99 -7.26 -15.75 -11.80
N ASP A 100 -7.69 -15.78 -13.06
CA ASP A 100 -7.83 -17.02 -13.83
C ASP A 100 -6.54 -17.87 -13.78
N SER A 101 -5.41 -17.22 -14.04
CA SER A 101 -4.10 -17.83 -13.98
C SER A 101 -3.79 -18.44 -12.61
N TYR A 102 -4.20 -17.77 -11.52
CA TYR A 102 -4.02 -18.27 -10.16
C TYR A 102 -4.90 -19.49 -9.90
N TRP A 103 -6.19 -19.47 -10.28
CA TRP A 103 -7.10 -20.62 -10.19
C TRP A 103 -6.57 -21.81 -10.94
N TYR A 104 -6.19 -21.59 -12.21
CA TYR A 104 -5.64 -22.67 -13.05
C TYR A 104 -4.38 -23.28 -12.43
N TRP A 105 -3.42 -22.43 -12.05
CA TRP A 105 -2.17 -22.89 -11.44
C TRP A 105 -2.41 -23.75 -10.20
N ARG A 106 -3.28 -23.29 -9.27
CA ARG A 106 -3.54 -24.01 -8.03
C ARG A 106 -4.28 -25.33 -8.23
N VAL A 107 -5.18 -25.41 -9.18
CA VAL A 107 -5.80 -26.69 -9.53
C VAL A 107 -4.81 -27.60 -10.27
N ALA A 108 -4.03 -27.06 -11.20
CA ALA A 108 -3.07 -27.84 -11.96
C ALA A 108 -1.94 -28.43 -11.10
N GLU A 109 -1.31 -27.60 -10.25
CA GLU A 109 -0.10 -27.95 -9.48
C GLU A 109 -0.36 -28.30 -8.02
N GLY A 110 -1.58 -28.13 -7.53
CA GLY A 110 -1.88 -28.27 -6.11
C GLY A 110 -1.26 -27.14 -5.27
N ILE A 111 -1.27 -27.33 -3.95
CA ILE A 111 -0.69 -26.39 -3.00
C ILE A 111 0.37 -27.10 -2.17
N PRO A 112 1.66 -26.71 -2.26
CA PRO A 112 2.74 -27.35 -1.53
C PRO A 112 2.46 -27.43 -0.02
N LYS A 113 2.83 -28.57 0.58
CA LYS A 113 2.64 -28.84 2.02
C LYS A 113 1.17 -28.89 2.48
N THR A 114 0.22 -29.04 1.56
CA THR A 114 -1.20 -29.27 1.85
C THR A 114 -1.68 -30.57 1.22
N PRO A 115 -2.85 -31.10 1.59
CA PRO A 115 -3.46 -32.26 0.94
C PRO A 115 -3.92 -32.04 -0.50
N MET A 116 -3.90 -30.79 -1.00
CA MET A 116 -4.28 -30.47 -2.38
C MET A 116 -3.17 -30.91 -3.36
N VAL A 117 -3.37 -32.04 -4.01
CA VAL A 117 -2.42 -32.65 -4.95
C VAL A 117 -2.50 -32.01 -6.34
N PRO A 118 -1.44 -32.16 -7.18
CA PRO A 118 -1.46 -31.70 -8.57
C PRO A 118 -2.48 -32.50 -9.42
N TRP A 119 -3.43 -31.81 -10.05
CA TRP A 119 -4.44 -32.47 -10.89
C TRP A 119 -4.08 -32.52 -12.37
N LYS A 120 -3.08 -31.78 -12.84
CA LYS A 120 -2.66 -31.79 -14.26
C LYS A 120 -2.20 -33.17 -14.80
N ALA A 121 -1.88 -34.11 -13.91
CA ALA A 121 -1.54 -35.45 -14.31
C ALA A 121 -2.79 -36.31 -14.65
N LEU A 122 -3.96 -35.92 -14.16
CA LEU A 122 -5.22 -36.65 -14.30
C LEU A 122 -6.26 -35.92 -15.13
N LEU A 123 -6.18 -34.58 -15.18
CA LEU A 123 -7.12 -33.71 -15.88
C LEU A 123 -6.44 -32.98 -17.02
N SER A 124 -7.11 -32.94 -18.19
CA SER A 124 -6.69 -32.08 -19.29
C SER A 124 -6.87 -30.59 -18.91
N GLU A 125 -6.23 -29.69 -19.67
CA GLU A 125 -6.40 -28.24 -19.51
C GLU A 125 -7.89 -27.83 -19.58
N GLU A 126 -8.62 -28.38 -20.53
CA GLU A 126 -10.05 -28.16 -20.68
C GLU A 126 -10.85 -28.61 -19.44
N GLN A 127 -10.54 -29.77 -18.89
CA GLN A 127 -11.19 -30.28 -17.68
C GLN A 127 -10.88 -29.45 -16.44
N ILE A 128 -9.65 -28.93 -16.33
CA ILE A 128 -9.27 -27.99 -15.26
C ILE A 128 -10.13 -26.74 -15.35
N TRP A 129 -10.31 -26.17 -16.53
CA TRP A 129 -11.16 -24.97 -16.69
C TRP A 129 -12.63 -25.25 -16.38
N LYS A 130 -13.17 -26.39 -16.78
CA LYS A 130 -14.55 -26.79 -16.46
C LYS A 130 -14.79 -26.89 -14.96
N VAL A 131 -13.89 -27.53 -14.22
CA VAL A 131 -14.03 -27.64 -12.76
C VAL A 131 -13.90 -26.28 -12.08
N ILE A 132 -13.04 -25.39 -12.57
CA ILE A 132 -12.90 -24.01 -12.06
C ILE A 132 -14.21 -23.24 -12.29
N ALA A 133 -14.83 -23.31 -13.46
CA ALA A 133 -16.11 -22.67 -13.76
C ALA A 133 -17.22 -23.13 -12.79
N PHE A 134 -17.28 -24.43 -12.46
CA PHE A 134 -18.22 -24.93 -11.47
C PHE A 134 -17.88 -24.44 -10.05
N ILE A 135 -16.62 -24.52 -9.61
CA ILE A 135 -16.17 -24.03 -8.29
C ILE A 135 -16.56 -22.58 -8.07
N HIS A 136 -16.46 -21.77 -9.11
CA HIS A 136 -16.80 -20.35 -9.04
C HIS A 136 -18.28 -20.11 -8.68
N THR A 137 -19.18 -21.03 -9.00
CA THR A 137 -20.60 -20.93 -8.63
C THR A 137 -20.81 -20.91 -7.12
N PHE A 138 -19.95 -21.54 -6.33
CA PHE A 138 -20.10 -21.61 -4.87
C PHE A 138 -20.05 -20.22 -4.20
N SER A 139 -19.20 -19.32 -4.68
CA SER A 139 -19.11 -17.96 -4.18
C SER A 139 -20.24 -17.04 -4.70
N HIS A 140 -21.12 -17.55 -5.59
CA HIS A 140 -22.23 -16.82 -6.21
C HIS A 140 -23.59 -17.51 -5.96
N GLU A 141 -23.78 -18.07 -4.78
CA GLU A 141 -25.03 -18.70 -4.36
C GLU A 141 -25.51 -19.82 -5.31
N GLY A 142 -24.58 -20.53 -5.93
CA GLY A 142 -24.87 -21.59 -6.90
C GLY A 142 -25.23 -21.08 -8.30
N LYS A 143 -25.19 -19.77 -8.55
CA LYS A 143 -25.52 -19.18 -9.85
C LYS A 143 -24.26 -18.99 -10.72
N PRO A 144 -24.35 -19.24 -12.02
CA PRO A 144 -23.30 -18.86 -12.96
C PRO A 144 -23.06 -17.35 -12.93
N SER A 145 -21.81 -16.92 -12.79
CA SER A 145 -21.46 -15.51 -12.89
C SER A 145 -20.14 -15.34 -13.62
N GLN A 146 -19.98 -14.22 -14.32
CA GLN A 146 -18.68 -13.87 -14.87
C GLN A 146 -17.72 -13.50 -13.74
N HIS A 147 -16.51 -14.01 -13.82
CA HIS A 147 -15.45 -13.55 -12.96
C HIS A 147 -15.14 -12.08 -13.31
N SER A 148 -15.21 -11.20 -12.32
CA SER A 148 -15.10 -9.74 -12.53
C SER A 148 -13.75 -9.30 -13.10
N ASP A 149 -12.72 -10.13 -12.99
CA ASP A 149 -11.34 -9.81 -13.39
C ASP A 149 -10.99 -10.28 -14.80
N TYR A 150 -11.87 -11.09 -15.44
CA TYR A 150 -11.66 -11.51 -16.81
C TYR A 150 -12.33 -10.56 -17.79
N ARG A 151 -11.56 -9.61 -18.27
CA ARG A 151 -11.80 -8.94 -19.56
C ARG A 151 -10.77 -9.44 -20.55
N PRO A 152 -11.09 -10.41 -21.45
CA PRO A 152 -10.21 -10.72 -22.53
C PRO A 152 -9.98 -9.45 -23.36
N GLU A 153 -8.76 -9.00 -23.46
CA GLU A 153 -8.18 -8.09 -24.46
C GLU A 153 -8.88 -6.76 -24.78
N THR A 154 -9.92 -6.37 -24.06
CA THR A 154 -10.53 -5.04 -24.21
C THR A 154 -10.29 -4.12 -23.03
N ARG A 155 -9.27 -4.36 -22.19
CA ARG A 155 -8.63 -3.16 -21.66
C ARG A 155 -8.07 -2.45 -22.89
N PRO A 156 -8.58 -1.25 -23.24
CA PRO A 156 -7.77 -0.37 -24.05
C PRO A 156 -6.43 -0.43 -23.36
N LYS A 157 -5.32 -0.73 -24.09
CA LYS A 157 -3.98 -0.53 -23.54
C LYS A 157 -4.11 0.74 -22.76
N LYS A 158 -4.12 0.64 -21.40
CA LYS A 158 -4.21 1.81 -20.55
C LYS A 158 -3.12 2.67 -21.12
N ILE A 159 -3.50 3.73 -21.84
CA ILE A 159 -2.51 4.70 -22.26
C ILE A 159 -2.00 5.15 -20.93
N ILE A 160 -0.84 4.64 -20.53
CA ILE A 160 -0.17 5.06 -19.30
C ILE A 160 0.15 6.50 -19.58
N VAL A 161 -0.81 7.37 -19.23
CA VAL A 161 -0.56 8.79 -19.13
C VAL A 161 0.43 8.84 -17.96
N LYS A 162 1.70 8.97 -18.32
CA LYS A 162 2.79 9.02 -17.34
C LYS A 162 2.36 9.99 -16.25
N ASP A 163 1.97 9.45 -15.10
CA ASP A 163 1.57 10.16 -13.90
C ASP A 163 0.56 11.33 -14.15
N PRO A 164 -0.76 11.06 -14.10
CA PRO A 164 -1.81 12.07 -14.21
C PRO A 164 -1.95 12.92 -12.94
N ALA A 165 -1.00 12.86 -12.00
CA ALA A 165 -1.06 13.59 -10.75
C ALA A 165 -1.28 15.09 -10.99
N PRO A 166 -2.29 15.71 -10.36
CA PRO A 166 -2.52 17.12 -10.51
C PRO A 166 -1.37 17.91 -9.90
N MET A 167 -0.80 18.82 -10.69
CA MET A 167 0.25 19.72 -10.25
C MET A 167 -0.29 21.12 -9.92
N VAL A 168 0.41 21.80 -9.04
CA VAL A 168 0.11 23.18 -8.64
C VAL A 168 1.23 24.09 -9.11
N LEU A 169 0.89 25.21 -9.73
CA LEU A 169 1.85 26.25 -10.06
C LEU A 169 2.20 27.06 -8.82
N VAL A 170 3.49 27.06 -8.45
CA VAL A 170 4.07 27.98 -7.47
C VAL A 170 4.69 29.15 -8.25
N PRO A 171 4.19 30.37 -8.08
CA PRO A 171 4.66 31.51 -8.86
C PRO A 171 6.11 31.90 -8.51
N ALA A 172 6.80 32.48 -9.49
CA ALA A 172 8.13 33.07 -9.27
C ALA A 172 8.07 34.17 -8.20
N GLY A 173 9.16 34.36 -7.48
CA GLY A 173 9.28 35.40 -6.47
C GLY A 173 10.06 34.97 -5.23
N GLU A 174 10.27 35.94 -4.36
CA GLU A 174 10.96 35.72 -3.10
C GLU A 174 10.10 35.06 -2.05
N PHE A 175 10.72 34.35 -1.14
CA PHE A 175 10.14 33.83 0.10
C PHE A 175 11.19 33.78 1.20
N THR A 176 10.73 33.65 2.44
CA THR A 176 11.60 33.50 3.60
C THR A 176 11.83 32.02 3.86
N MET A 177 13.07 31.55 3.73
CA MET A 177 13.52 30.18 3.97
C MET A 177 14.22 30.05 5.32
N GLY A 178 13.99 28.94 6.02
CA GLY A 178 14.60 28.66 7.32
C GLY A 178 13.82 29.22 8.52
N SER A 179 14.37 29.03 9.71
CA SER A 179 13.80 29.51 10.97
C SER A 179 14.89 29.81 11.99
N ASN A 180 14.81 30.96 12.67
CA ASN A 180 15.70 31.28 13.79
C ASN A 180 15.25 30.61 15.11
N GLU A 181 14.01 30.12 15.17
CA GLU A 181 13.42 29.46 16.33
C GLU A 181 13.50 27.94 16.27
N GLY A 182 13.98 27.40 15.15
CA GLY A 182 14.15 25.98 14.92
C GLY A 182 15.52 25.46 15.32
N ARG A 183 15.90 24.35 14.70
CA ARG A 183 17.22 23.75 14.89
C ARG A 183 18.32 24.60 14.25
N ASP A 184 19.57 24.31 14.60
CA ASP A 184 20.69 25.09 14.08
C ASP A 184 20.85 24.93 12.56
N ASP A 185 20.50 23.78 12.01
CA ASP A 185 20.52 23.49 10.57
C ASP A 185 19.38 24.19 9.77
N GLU A 186 18.42 24.82 10.46
CA GLU A 186 17.41 25.67 9.84
C GLU A 186 17.85 27.13 9.73
N LYS A 187 19.03 27.49 10.27
CA LYS A 187 19.58 28.84 10.34
C LYS A 187 20.68 29.11 9.29
N PRO A 188 20.90 30.35 8.93
CA PRO A 188 20.08 31.55 9.24
C PRO A 188 18.82 31.61 8.39
N VAL A 189 17.83 32.34 8.84
CA VAL A 189 16.68 32.73 8.01
C VAL A 189 17.19 33.55 6.82
N ARG A 190 16.68 33.27 5.62
CA ARG A 190 17.14 33.89 4.37
C ARG A 190 15.98 34.25 3.45
N ARG A 191 16.18 35.29 2.65
CA ARG A 191 15.32 35.59 1.50
C ARG A 191 15.88 34.88 0.28
N ILE A 192 15.08 34.00 -0.31
CA ILE A 192 15.41 33.20 -1.48
C ILE A 192 14.43 33.53 -2.60
N TYR A 193 14.95 33.77 -3.81
CA TYR A 193 14.15 33.91 -5.01
C TYR A 193 14.09 32.56 -5.75
N LEU A 194 12.88 32.12 -6.10
CA LEU A 194 12.67 30.95 -6.98
C LEU A 194 11.95 31.40 -8.26
N ASP A 195 12.36 30.84 -9.39
CA ASP A 195 11.60 30.89 -10.62
C ASP A 195 10.28 30.10 -10.46
N ALA A 196 9.30 30.30 -11.33
CA ALA A 196 8.05 29.57 -11.27
C ALA A 196 8.24 28.09 -11.61
N TYR A 197 7.59 27.22 -10.86
CA TYR A 197 7.65 25.78 -11.04
C TYR A 197 6.29 25.15 -10.74
N TYR A 198 6.10 23.92 -11.22
CA TYR A 198 4.97 23.08 -10.81
C TYR A 198 5.44 22.07 -9.76
N ILE A 199 4.57 21.78 -8.79
CA ILE A 199 4.79 20.72 -7.79
C ILE A 199 3.53 19.85 -7.73
N ASP A 200 3.67 18.56 -7.49
CA ASP A 200 2.54 17.66 -7.30
C ASP A 200 1.68 18.14 -6.12
N ARG A 201 0.36 18.15 -6.33
CA ARG A 201 -0.58 18.56 -5.30
C ARG A 201 -0.55 17.65 -4.09
N TYR A 202 -0.24 16.39 -4.30
CA TYR A 202 -0.22 15.32 -3.32
C TYR A 202 1.11 14.57 -3.35
N GLU A 203 1.37 13.79 -2.32
CA GLU A 203 2.42 12.76 -2.33
C GLU A 203 2.14 11.74 -3.45
N VAL A 204 3.17 11.11 -4.00
CA VAL A 204 2.99 10.01 -4.97
C VAL A 204 2.36 8.83 -4.26
N THR A 205 1.27 8.30 -4.85
CA THR A 205 0.49 7.24 -4.22
C THR A 205 1.01 5.84 -4.57
N ILE A 206 0.60 4.85 -3.79
CA ILE A 206 0.87 3.43 -4.04
C ILE A 206 0.35 3.03 -5.42
N GLY A 207 -0.86 3.47 -5.81
CA GLY A 207 -1.41 3.18 -7.13
C GLY A 207 -0.57 3.74 -8.27
N GLN A 208 -0.15 5.01 -8.17
CA GLN A 208 0.73 5.65 -9.16
C GLN A 208 2.10 4.97 -9.25
N TYR A 209 2.67 4.61 -8.10
CA TYR A 209 3.95 3.90 -8.08
C TYR A 209 3.83 2.49 -8.66
N GLY A 210 2.69 1.83 -8.48
CA GLY A 210 2.36 0.56 -9.13
C GLY A 210 2.37 0.66 -10.66
N GLU A 211 1.78 1.72 -11.21
CA GLU A 211 1.83 1.99 -12.66
C GLU A 211 3.27 2.18 -13.19
N PHE A 212 4.12 2.81 -12.40
CA PHE A 212 5.54 2.95 -12.72
C PHE A 212 6.27 1.60 -12.74
N LEU A 213 6.03 0.74 -11.75
CA LEU A 213 6.62 -0.60 -11.70
C LEU A 213 6.14 -1.47 -12.86
N GLU A 214 4.84 -1.41 -13.20
CA GLU A 214 4.27 -2.13 -14.36
C GLU A 214 4.87 -1.67 -15.69
N ALA A 215 5.17 -0.38 -15.81
CA ALA A 215 5.73 0.19 -17.04
C ALA A 215 7.23 -0.03 -17.22
N ASN A 216 7.92 -0.47 -16.16
CA ASN A 216 9.38 -0.57 -16.14
C ASN A 216 9.78 -1.86 -15.38
N SER A 217 10.92 -2.41 -15.72
CA SER A 217 11.46 -3.59 -15.03
C SER A 217 12.28 -3.19 -13.79
N PHE A 218 11.69 -2.39 -12.89
CA PHE A 218 12.29 -2.06 -11.61
C PHE A 218 11.84 -3.04 -10.53
N ASP A 219 12.73 -3.38 -9.62
CA ASP A 219 12.38 -4.17 -8.45
C ASP A 219 11.44 -3.38 -7.55
N PRO A 220 10.34 -3.99 -7.07
CA PRO A 220 9.44 -3.33 -6.16
C PRO A 220 10.11 -3.07 -4.80
N PRO A 221 9.71 -2.00 -4.08
CA PRO A 221 10.23 -1.73 -2.75
C PRO A 221 9.86 -2.85 -1.76
N PRO A 222 10.59 -2.98 -0.64
CA PRO A 222 10.27 -3.93 0.40
C PRO A 222 8.80 -3.82 0.84
N SER A 223 8.19 -4.95 1.17
CA SER A 223 6.77 -5.02 1.57
C SER A 223 5.77 -4.57 0.50
N TRP A 224 6.17 -4.51 -0.78
CA TRP A 224 5.29 -4.10 -1.88
C TRP A 224 4.00 -4.91 -1.92
N THR A 225 4.07 -6.23 -1.77
CA THR A 225 2.90 -7.12 -1.81
C THR A 225 1.87 -6.82 -0.72
N THR A 226 2.29 -6.34 0.44
CA THR A 226 1.40 -5.92 1.52
C THR A 226 0.92 -4.48 1.35
N MET A 227 1.72 -3.64 0.71
CA MET A 227 1.42 -2.24 0.43
C MET A 227 0.47 -2.07 -0.76
N ALA A 228 0.68 -2.82 -1.85
CA ALA A 228 -0.07 -2.71 -3.10
C ALA A 228 -1.46 -3.37 -3.01
N GLN A 229 -2.25 -2.99 -2.01
CA GLN A 229 -3.64 -3.43 -1.85
C GLN A 229 -4.58 -2.39 -2.44
N PRO A 230 -5.70 -2.79 -3.08
CA PRO A 230 -6.67 -1.84 -3.64
C PRO A 230 -7.20 -0.82 -2.63
N SER A 231 -7.31 -1.20 -1.34
CA SER A 231 -7.73 -0.31 -0.25
C SER A 231 -6.69 0.75 0.12
N TYR A 232 -5.44 0.61 -0.33
CA TYR A 232 -4.32 1.50 -0.02
C TYR A 232 -3.82 2.29 -1.22
N GLU A 233 -4.39 2.09 -2.41
CA GLU A 233 -3.92 2.70 -3.66
C GLU A 233 -3.79 4.23 -3.60
N ASN A 234 -4.64 4.90 -2.82
CA ASN A 234 -4.64 6.35 -2.63
C ASN A 234 -3.82 6.83 -1.43
N ARG A 235 -3.07 5.95 -0.76
CA ARG A 235 -2.12 6.32 0.29
C ARG A 235 -0.75 6.57 -0.30
N PRO A 236 0.13 7.38 0.35
CA PRO A 236 1.47 7.61 -0.16
C PRO A 236 2.29 6.33 -0.23
N VAL A 237 3.11 6.21 -1.26
CA VAL A 237 4.11 5.15 -1.34
C VAL A 237 5.20 5.40 -0.32
N VAL A 238 5.62 4.35 0.38
CA VAL A 238 6.72 4.35 1.36
C VAL A 238 7.69 3.20 1.08
N ASN A 239 8.71 3.05 1.91
CA ASN A 239 9.77 2.07 1.70
C ASN A 239 10.53 2.28 0.38
N VAL A 240 10.56 3.51 -0.10
CA VAL A 240 11.33 3.95 -1.29
C VAL A 240 12.54 4.76 -0.85
N ASP A 241 13.68 4.52 -1.50
CA ASP A 241 14.85 5.34 -1.30
C ASP A 241 14.86 6.56 -2.25
N TRP A 242 15.86 7.44 -2.11
CA TRP A 242 15.97 8.63 -2.96
C TRP A 242 16.09 8.28 -4.44
N LYS A 243 16.79 7.19 -4.77
CA LYS A 243 16.99 6.75 -6.15
C LYS A 243 15.69 6.24 -6.76
N ASP A 244 14.90 5.50 -5.99
CA ASP A 244 13.56 5.05 -6.38
C ASP A 244 12.65 6.24 -6.69
N ALA A 245 12.60 7.22 -5.78
CA ALA A 245 11.81 8.45 -5.92
C ALA A 245 12.24 9.27 -7.15
N ASN A 246 13.55 9.44 -7.36
CA ASN A 246 14.09 10.17 -8.50
C ASN A 246 13.82 9.45 -9.83
N ASN A 247 13.88 8.11 -9.86
CA ASN A 247 13.57 7.32 -11.05
C ASN A 247 12.09 7.44 -11.42
N TYR A 248 11.19 7.38 -10.44
CA TYR A 248 9.77 7.63 -10.65
C TYR A 248 9.53 9.02 -11.25
N CYS A 249 10.04 10.07 -10.61
CA CYS A 249 9.83 11.43 -11.12
C CYS A 249 10.38 11.62 -12.54
N LYS A 250 11.53 11.04 -12.87
CA LYS A 250 12.08 11.07 -14.24
C LYS A 250 11.19 10.32 -15.24
N TRP A 251 10.70 9.14 -14.86
CA TRP A 251 9.75 8.40 -15.70
C TRP A 251 8.49 9.22 -15.99
N ALA A 252 7.98 9.92 -14.98
CA ALA A 252 6.83 10.80 -15.07
C ALA A 252 7.08 12.09 -15.89
N GLY A 253 8.32 12.31 -16.38
CA GLY A 253 8.71 13.56 -17.07
C GLY A 253 8.83 14.76 -16.11
N LYS A 254 9.14 14.46 -14.84
CA LYS A 254 9.28 15.38 -13.72
C LYS A 254 10.67 15.20 -13.06
N ARG A 255 10.87 15.84 -11.92
CA ARG A 255 12.04 15.69 -11.04
C ARG A 255 11.63 15.78 -9.58
N LEU A 256 12.49 15.42 -8.67
CA LEU A 256 12.26 15.78 -7.27
C LEU A 256 12.32 17.32 -7.11
N PRO A 257 11.53 17.91 -6.19
CA PRO A 257 11.67 19.32 -5.85
C PRO A 257 13.02 19.57 -5.18
N THR A 258 13.57 20.78 -5.33
CA THR A 258 14.65 21.22 -4.45
C THR A 258 14.08 21.46 -3.05
N GLU A 259 14.95 21.47 -2.04
CA GLU A 259 14.54 21.78 -0.66
C GLU A 259 13.86 23.15 -0.56
N ALA A 260 14.39 24.16 -1.26
CA ALA A 260 13.81 25.49 -1.30
C ALA A 260 12.45 25.54 -1.99
N GLU A 261 12.25 24.79 -3.07
CA GLU A 261 10.96 24.66 -3.75
C GLU A 261 9.92 24.00 -2.82
N TRP A 262 10.31 22.91 -2.17
CA TRP A 262 9.46 22.23 -1.23
C TRP A 262 9.02 23.17 -0.09
N GLU A 263 9.96 23.89 0.53
CA GLU A 263 9.67 24.81 1.63
C GLU A 263 8.78 25.98 1.20
N LYS A 264 9.02 26.59 0.03
CA LYS A 264 8.14 27.62 -0.53
C LYS A 264 6.73 27.09 -0.77
N ALA A 265 6.61 25.90 -1.35
CA ALA A 265 5.31 25.27 -1.58
C ALA A 265 4.54 25.04 -0.27
N ALA A 266 5.25 24.72 0.82
CA ALA A 266 4.67 24.48 2.13
C ALA A 266 4.23 25.80 2.82
N ARG A 267 5.14 26.77 2.95
CA ARG A 267 4.93 27.93 3.82
C ARG A 267 4.55 29.23 3.11
N GLY A 268 4.49 29.25 1.78
CA GLY A 268 4.20 30.48 1.05
C GLY A 268 5.28 31.53 1.17
N THR A 269 4.89 32.82 1.28
CA THR A 269 5.79 33.97 1.36
C THR A 269 5.73 34.70 2.69
N ASP A 270 4.83 34.33 3.58
CA ASP A 270 4.57 35.02 4.86
C ASP A 270 5.34 34.44 6.06
N GLY A 271 6.13 33.38 5.85
CA GLY A 271 7.00 32.81 6.88
C GLY A 271 6.26 31.97 7.94
N ARG A 272 5.06 31.50 7.63
CA ARG A 272 4.23 30.68 8.54
C ARG A 272 4.93 29.41 9.03
N ILE A 273 4.53 28.94 10.21
CA ILE A 273 5.12 27.76 10.85
C ILE A 273 4.72 26.48 10.13
N TYR A 274 3.45 26.30 9.83
CA TYR A 274 2.87 25.13 9.17
C TYR A 274 2.23 25.52 7.82
N PRO A 275 1.95 24.56 6.93
CA PRO A 275 1.31 24.88 5.65
C PRO A 275 -0.02 25.66 5.80
N TRP A 276 -0.82 25.40 6.84
CA TRP A 276 -2.10 26.06 7.10
C TRP A 276 -1.99 27.39 7.86
N GLY A 277 -0.82 27.75 8.37
CA GLY A 277 -0.60 28.97 9.16
C GLY A 277 0.17 28.70 10.45
N ASN A 278 -0.14 29.46 11.52
CA ASN A 278 0.58 29.40 12.80
C ASN A 278 -0.21 28.68 13.90
N ASP A 279 -1.46 28.27 13.63
CA ASP A 279 -2.23 27.49 14.59
C ASP A 279 -1.56 26.15 14.89
N PRO A 280 -1.66 25.65 16.13
CA PRO A 280 -1.13 24.35 16.49
C PRO A 280 -1.61 23.24 15.56
N ALA A 281 -0.76 22.21 15.36
CA ALA A 281 -1.14 21.03 14.61
C ALA A 281 -2.27 20.27 15.32
N ASP A 282 -3.24 19.79 14.54
CA ASP A 282 -4.34 18.97 15.00
C ASP A 282 -4.67 17.87 13.96
N PRO A 283 -5.44 16.83 14.34
CA PRO A 283 -5.76 15.70 13.45
C PRO A 283 -6.63 16.03 12.23
N LEU A 284 -7.24 17.22 12.16
CA LEU A 284 -8.00 17.69 10.98
C LEU A 284 -7.08 18.29 9.92
N ARG A 285 -5.86 18.67 10.32
CA ARG A 285 -4.87 19.35 9.49
C ARG A 285 -3.71 18.47 9.06
N ALA A 286 -3.28 17.53 9.92
CA ALA A 286 -2.14 16.65 9.65
C ALA A 286 -2.29 15.25 10.25
N ASN A 287 -1.65 14.28 9.63
CA ASN A 287 -1.54 12.93 10.16
C ASN A 287 -0.20 12.78 10.90
N PHE A 288 -0.24 12.71 12.25
CA PHE A 288 0.96 12.70 13.09
C PHE A 288 0.69 12.07 14.47
N GLY A 289 1.72 11.90 15.28
CA GLY A 289 1.62 11.53 16.70
C GLY A 289 1.14 10.12 16.96
N LYS A 290 1.16 9.24 15.95
CA LYS A 290 0.75 7.84 16.13
C LYS A 290 1.91 7.02 16.67
N ASP A 291 1.61 6.07 17.55
CA ASP A 291 2.60 5.13 18.05
C ASP A 291 3.10 4.21 16.91
N ARG A 292 4.42 4.07 16.80
CA ARG A 292 5.07 3.15 15.85
C ARG A 292 4.63 1.69 16.06
N ALA A 293 4.28 1.30 17.26
CA ALA A 293 3.73 -0.02 17.55
C ALA A 293 2.37 -0.27 16.83
N THR A 294 1.67 0.80 16.42
CA THR A 294 0.43 0.71 15.66
C THR A 294 0.64 0.56 14.15
N TRP A 295 1.91 0.58 13.68
CA TRP A 295 2.21 0.30 12.29
C TRP A 295 1.75 -1.11 11.92
N ASN A 296 0.61 -1.19 11.27
CA ASN A 296 0.04 -2.43 10.80
C ASN A 296 -0.39 -2.26 9.35
N ASN A 297 0.35 -2.89 8.44
CA ASN A 297 0.02 -2.95 7.00
C ASN A 297 -0.38 -1.60 6.39
N HIS A 298 0.36 -0.54 6.71
CA HIS A 298 0.15 0.82 6.19
C HIS A 298 -1.12 1.53 6.69
N GLU A 299 -1.84 1.01 7.68
CA GLU A 299 -3.06 1.66 8.22
C GLU A 299 -2.76 2.98 8.94
N ALA A 300 -1.53 3.19 9.39
CA ALA A 300 -1.11 4.45 9.98
C ALA A 300 -1.11 5.63 8.99
N LEU A 301 -0.95 5.35 7.69
CA LEU A 301 -1.03 6.34 6.62
C LEU A 301 -2.49 6.70 6.31
N VAL A 302 -2.73 7.94 5.90
CA VAL A 302 -4.04 8.35 5.40
C VAL A 302 -3.99 8.54 3.87
N PRO A 303 -5.13 8.39 3.16
CA PRO A 303 -5.20 8.76 1.75
C PRO A 303 -4.77 10.20 1.52
N VAL A 304 -4.01 10.43 0.45
CA VAL A 304 -3.51 11.76 0.11
C VAL A 304 -4.66 12.76 -0.11
N GLY A 305 -4.49 13.99 0.36
CA GLY A 305 -5.51 15.04 0.25
C GLY A 305 -6.75 14.85 1.12
N LEU A 306 -6.75 13.89 2.03
CA LEU A 306 -7.87 13.67 2.97
C LEU A 306 -8.05 14.85 3.92
N LEU A 307 -6.95 15.40 4.42
CA LEU A 307 -6.94 16.43 5.47
C LEU A 307 -6.99 17.83 4.85
N LYS A 308 -8.16 18.24 4.42
CA LYS A 308 -8.37 19.48 3.63
C LYS A 308 -7.97 20.76 4.34
N ALA A 309 -8.02 20.79 5.67
CA ALA A 309 -7.62 21.93 6.48
C ALA A 309 -6.09 22.13 6.55
N GLY A 310 -5.30 21.10 6.19
CA GLY A 310 -3.84 21.11 6.22
C GLY A 310 -3.18 21.67 4.96
N LYS A 311 -3.94 22.11 3.95
CA LYS A 311 -3.39 22.57 2.67
C LYS A 311 -2.57 23.85 2.81
N SER A 312 -1.53 23.98 1.98
CA SER A 312 -0.69 25.17 1.88
C SER A 312 -1.40 26.34 1.16
N PRO A 313 -0.82 27.57 1.18
CA PRO A 313 -1.37 28.72 0.45
C PRO A 313 -1.57 28.48 -1.04
N TYR A 314 -0.74 27.62 -1.63
CA TYR A 314 -0.84 27.27 -3.04
C TYR A 314 -1.80 26.09 -3.30
N GLY A 315 -2.38 25.49 -2.25
CA GLY A 315 -3.29 24.36 -2.38
C GLY A 315 -2.59 23.02 -2.57
N VAL A 316 -1.38 22.90 -2.06
CA VAL A 316 -0.65 21.63 -1.93
C VAL A 316 -1.01 21.00 -0.59
N TYR A 317 -1.25 19.69 -0.58
CA TYR A 317 -1.70 18.93 0.59
C TYR A 317 -0.58 18.10 1.19
N ASP A 318 -0.76 17.70 2.44
CA ASP A 318 0.07 16.71 3.15
C ASP A 318 1.55 17.10 3.30
N LEU A 319 1.85 18.42 3.22
CA LEU A 319 3.20 18.97 3.43
C LEU A 319 3.58 19.04 4.93
N ALA A 320 2.78 18.44 5.79
CA ALA A 320 3.04 18.32 7.22
C ALA A 320 2.45 17.01 7.73
N GLY A 321 3.29 16.09 8.18
CA GLY A 321 2.88 14.74 8.59
C GLY A 321 2.65 13.80 7.41
N ASN A 322 1.93 12.72 7.64
CA ASN A 322 1.73 11.58 6.77
C ASN A 322 3.05 10.86 6.48
N VAL A 323 3.86 11.32 5.53
CA VAL A 323 5.21 10.76 5.31
C VAL A 323 6.26 11.86 5.17
N TRP A 324 7.49 11.59 5.58
CA TRP A 324 8.63 12.36 5.17
C TRP A 324 8.77 12.34 3.64
N GLU A 325 9.21 13.44 3.04
CA GLU A 325 9.35 13.55 1.60
C GLU A 325 10.79 13.78 1.17
N TRP A 326 11.28 12.91 0.28
CA TRP A 326 12.58 13.09 -0.37
C TRP A 326 12.57 14.33 -1.24
N VAL A 327 13.63 15.14 -1.12
CA VAL A 327 13.93 16.25 -2.04
C VAL A 327 15.24 16.01 -2.78
N ASN A 328 15.56 16.86 -3.75
CA ASN A 328 16.74 16.66 -4.59
C ASN A 328 18.07 16.89 -3.86
N ASP A 329 18.08 17.75 -2.86
CA ASP A 329 19.27 18.33 -2.25
C ASP A 329 20.05 17.32 -1.41
N TRP A 330 21.38 17.40 -1.47
CA TRP A 330 22.23 16.82 -0.46
C TRP A 330 22.10 17.59 0.86
N TYR A 331 22.17 16.89 1.97
CA TYR A 331 22.11 17.51 3.28
C TYR A 331 23.50 18.03 3.70
N ASP A 332 23.52 19.29 4.09
CA ASP A 332 24.63 19.94 4.77
C ASP A 332 24.03 20.87 5.83
N PRO A 333 24.40 20.74 7.12
CA PRO A 333 23.84 21.57 8.18
C PRO A 333 24.15 23.07 8.01
N ASP A 334 25.27 23.40 7.37
CA ASP A 334 25.74 24.76 7.21
C ASP A 334 25.36 25.38 5.85
N TYR A 335 24.67 24.63 4.98
CA TYR A 335 24.38 25.07 3.61
C TYR A 335 23.64 26.41 3.55
N TYR A 336 22.72 26.65 4.47
CA TYR A 336 21.93 27.89 4.46
C TYR A 336 22.79 29.15 4.61
N ALA A 337 23.90 29.09 5.36
CA ALA A 337 24.82 30.22 5.51
C ALA A 337 25.51 30.63 4.21
N ALA A 338 25.75 29.68 3.30
CA ALA A 338 26.56 29.87 2.09
C ALA A 338 25.79 29.71 0.77
N SER A 339 24.51 29.26 0.81
CA SER A 339 23.76 28.92 -0.41
C SER A 339 23.44 30.16 -1.26
N PRO A 340 23.29 30.01 -2.59
CA PRO A 340 22.81 31.09 -3.45
C PRO A 340 21.46 31.64 -3.02
N SER A 341 21.22 32.93 -3.20
CA SER A 341 19.93 33.57 -2.94
C SER A 341 18.90 33.33 -4.05
N ARG A 342 19.31 32.77 -5.19
CA ARG A 342 18.44 32.47 -6.33
C ARG A 342 18.54 31.00 -6.71
N ASN A 343 17.40 30.32 -6.75
CA ASN A 343 17.24 28.93 -7.16
C ASN A 343 18.31 27.99 -6.54
N PRO A 344 18.50 27.95 -5.20
CA PRO A 344 19.48 27.05 -4.60
C PRO A 344 19.14 25.59 -4.91
N GLN A 345 20.17 24.81 -5.21
CA GLN A 345 20.04 23.39 -5.64
C GLN A 345 20.59 22.40 -4.61
N GLY A 346 20.96 22.89 -3.43
CA GLY A 346 21.71 22.12 -2.45
C GLY A 346 23.21 22.03 -2.75
N PRO A 347 24.00 21.42 -1.87
CA PRO A 347 25.38 21.08 -2.11
C PRO A 347 25.54 20.17 -3.33
N SER A 348 26.70 20.25 -4.04
CA SER A 348 26.98 19.43 -5.22
C SER A 348 27.16 17.93 -4.89
N SER A 349 27.52 17.62 -3.64
CA SER A 349 27.70 16.26 -3.14
C SER A 349 27.45 16.20 -1.63
N GLY A 350 27.24 15.02 -1.10
CA GLY A 350 27.02 14.79 0.33
C GLY A 350 26.89 13.31 0.65
N LYS A 351 26.75 13.01 1.92
CA LYS A 351 26.51 11.65 2.42
C LYS A 351 25.02 11.32 2.56
N PHE A 352 24.21 12.34 2.85
CA PHE A 352 22.79 12.21 3.12
C PHE A 352 21.98 13.11 2.19
N LYS A 353 20.75 12.71 1.90
CA LYS A 353 19.77 13.54 1.21
C LYS A 353 18.80 14.15 2.23
N VAL A 354 18.31 15.34 1.91
CA VAL A 354 17.29 16.02 2.72
C VAL A 354 15.96 15.34 2.58
N ILE A 355 15.24 15.22 3.70
CA ILE A 355 13.81 14.88 3.77
C ILE A 355 13.05 15.97 4.51
N ARG A 356 11.79 16.18 4.17
CA ARG A 356 10.96 17.30 4.64
C ARG A 356 9.56 16.83 5.08
N GLY A 357 8.88 17.63 5.90
CA GLY A 357 7.45 17.52 6.22
C GLY A 357 7.11 16.82 7.52
N GLY A 358 7.98 15.98 8.04
CA GLY A 358 7.62 15.10 9.16
C GLY A 358 6.78 13.91 8.71
N SER A 359 6.37 13.06 9.63
CA SER A 359 5.63 11.84 9.34
C SER A 359 4.58 11.51 10.40
N TRP A 360 3.75 10.54 10.10
CA TRP A 360 2.63 10.07 10.92
C TRP A 360 3.00 9.67 12.37
N ASP A 361 4.25 9.28 12.62
CA ASP A 361 4.78 8.78 13.89
C ASP A 361 5.54 9.82 14.72
N LEU A 362 5.56 11.08 14.26
CA LEU A 362 6.32 12.15 14.91
C LEU A 362 5.43 13.11 15.69
N ALA A 363 6.03 13.78 16.67
CA ALA A 363 5.40 14.82 17.44
C ALA A 363 5.23 16.13 16.62
N PRO A 364 4.28 17.01 17.00
CA PRO A 364 3.89 18.21 16.22
C PRO A 364 5.03 19.15 15.84
N GLU A 365 6.03 19.29 16.70
CA GLU A 365 7.20 20.16 16.46
C GLU A 365 8.02 19.75 15.24
N ASN A 366 7.92 18.49 14.80
CA ASN A 366 8.61 17.97 13.61
C ASN A 366 7.87 18.28 12.29
N LEU A 367 6.65 18.83 12.37
CA LEU A 367 5.80 19.12 11.22
C LEU A 367 5.98 20.55 10.67
N ARG A 368 6.85 21.36 11.30
CA ARG A 368 7.10 22.74 10.87
C ARG A 368 7.65 22.77 9.45
N SER A 369 7.17 23.68 8.63
CA SER A 369 7.59 23.82 7.23
C SER A 369 9.10 24.07 7.07
N ALA A 370 9.75 24.69 8.05
CA ALA A 370 11.19 24.92 8.06
C ALA A 370 12.00 23.73 8.57
N ARG A 371 11.36 22.72 9.19
CA ARG A 371 12.05 21.56 9.77
C ARG A 371 12.76 20.76 8.67
N ARG A 372 14.05 20.58 8.87
CA ARG A 372 14.93 19.76 8.02
C ARG A 372 15.21 18.43 8.69
N ASP A 373 15.32 17.37 7.92
CA ASP A 373 15.92 16.12 8.36
C ASP A 373 16.69 15.46 7.22
N LEU A 374 17.33 14.35 7.51
CA LEU A 374 18.23 13.69 6.57
C LEU A 374 18.01 12.18 6.56
N ASN A 375 18.30 11.57 5.41
CA ASN A 375 18.30 10.13 5.30
C ASN A 375 19.35 9.66 4.26
N ILE A 376 19.70 8.38 4.32
CA ILE A 376 20.65 7.76 3.39
C ILE A 376 19.97 7.59 2.03
N PRO A 377 20.60 8.04 0.92
CA PRO A 377 19.94 8.13 -0.39
C PRO A 377 19.75 6.78 -1.10
N SER A 378 20.49 5.74 -0.74
CA SER A 378 20.40 4.43 -1.36
C SER A 378 20.92 3.33 -0.44
N THR A 379 20.37 2.13 -0.59
CA THR A 379 20.74 0.95 0.18
C THR A 379 21.91 0.17 -0.41
N THR A 380 22.43 0.54 -1.59
CA THR A 380 23.48 -0.23 -2.28
C THR A 380 24.83 -0.22 -1.58
N ASP A 381 25.08 0.72 -0.67
CA ASP A 381 26.33 0.83 0.08
C ASP A 381 26.25 0.22 1.50
N TYR A 382 25.07 -0.24 1.91
CA TYR A 382 24.85 -0.89 3.19
C TYR A 382 23.86 -2.03 3.00
N ASP A 383 24.27 -3.25 3.22
CA ASP A 383 23.49 -4.51 3.16
C ASP A 383 22.32 -4.59 4.15
N SER A 384 21.72 -3.46 4.52
CA SER A 384 20.62 -3.41 5.47
C SER A 384 19.35 -2.89 4.82
N PRO A 385 18.25 -3.68 4.84
CA PRO A 385 16.92 -3.20 4.45
C PRO A 385 16.39 -2.06 5.33
N ALA A 386 17.14 -1.63 6.36
CA ALA A 386 16.73 -0.65 7.36
C ALA A 386 16.65 0.81 6.86
N TYR A 387 17.11 1.13 5.65
CA TYR A 387 17.18 2.52 5.15
C TYR A 387 16.04 2.90 4.20
N ARG A 388 15.23 1.97 3.78
CA ARG A 388 13.94 2.22 3.14
C ARG A 388 12.89 2.33 4.25
N ASN A 389 12.57 3.57 4.62
CA ASN A 389 11.73 3.82 5.79
C ASN A 389 10.25 3.71 5.46
N PHE A 390 9.51 3.02 6.32
CA PHE A 390 8.05 2.88 6.28
C PHE A 390 7.29 4.21 6.48
N ASN A 391 8.00 5.30 6.73
CA ASN A 391 7.46 6.65 6.94
C ASN A 391 8.03 7.69 5.97
N SER A 392 8.71 7.27 4.90
CA SER A 392 9.32 8.16 3.91
C SER A 392 8.82 7.83 2.50
N GLY A 393 8.24 8.83 1.85
CA GLY A 393 7.74 8.85 0.49
C GLY A 393 8.31 10.06 -0.27
N PHE A 394 7.56 10.60 -1.23
CA PHE A 394 8.00 11.75 -2.03
C PHE A 394 6.85 12.35 -2.84
N ARG A 395 7.10 13.52 -3.39
CA ARG A 395 6.32 14.15 -4.50
C ARG A 395 7.27 14.67 -5.56
N CYS A 396 6.76 14.93 -6.76
CA CYS A 396 7.57 15.45 -7.85
C CYS A 396 7.31 16.94 -8.12
N ALA A 397 8.28 17.57 -8.78
CA ALA A 397 8.19 18.92 -9.30
C ALA A 397 8.53 18.94 -10.80
N LYS A 398 8.19 20.05 -11.47
CA LYS A 398 8.50 20.26 -12.89
C LYS A 398 8.78 21.74 -13.14
N ASN A 399 9.75 22.04 -13.97
CA ASN A 399 9.99 23.41 -14.41
C ASN A 399 8.77 23.88 -15.22
N ARG A 400 8.49 25.19 -15.12
CA ARG A 400 7.45 25.81 -15.92
C ARG A 400 7.84 25.86 -17.40
#